data_c8219355802061dfbc2bc2b363626b1f
#
_entry.id   c8219355802061dfbc2bc2b363626b1f
#
_cell.length_a   1.000
_cell.length_b   1.000
_cell.length_c   1.000
_cell.angle_alpha   90.00
_cell.angle_beta   90.00
_cell.angle_gamma   90.00
#
_symmetry.space_group_name_H-M   'P 1'
#
loop_
_entity.id
_entity.type
_entity.pdbx_description
1 polymer ?
#
loop_
_entity_poly.entity_id
_entity_poly.type
_entity_poly.pdbx_seq_one_letter_code
_entity_poly.pdbx_strand_id
1 'polypeptide(L)'
;MRNNIKENILELIQTLYEAHSNAEALIKEKDNQSVCALLEDCQNAAIHIGESIEQSEGENFITVKYLEAYCELLYTTSVNISNGIYEKIKENLNAQLHVIEDSVRDDIKGKWEIVFLPYKVSMWDSLESIWKRAFEDDDFDTYVVPIPYYDRNPDRTFGEYHYEGKLFPADVPITHYEDYNFAERMPDAIFIHNPYDLGNLVTSVEPKFYSNILKNYTNLLIYIPYFLFPKEPQTHLIDTFALENVDSIFVQMKK
;
A
#
# COMPACT_ATOMS: atom_id res chain seq x y z
N MET A 1 -1.63 0.50 10.96
CA MET A 1 -2.30 0.80 9.65
C MET A 1 -1.26 0.93 8.54
N ARG A 2 -1.56 0.57 7.29
CA ARG A 2 -0.66 0.86 6.15
C ARG A 2 -0.62 2.36 5.84
N ASN A 3 0.55 2.87 5.43
CA ASN A 3 0.73 4.30 5.12
C ASN A 3 -0.21 4.82 4.04
N ASN A 4 -0.40 4.06 2.95
CA ASN A 4 -1.31 4.47 1.88
C ASN A 4 -2.77 4.58 2.36
N ILE A 5 -3.21 3.73 3.29
CA ILE A 5 -4.56 3.83 3.88
C ILE A 5 -4.66 5.07 4.77
N LYS A 6 -3.63 5.32 5.60
CA LYS A 6 -3.55 6.53 6.44
C LYS A 6 -3.60 7.80 5.60
N GLU A 7 -2.87 7.86 4.49
CA GLU A 7 -2.87 9.00 3.57
C GLU A 7 -4.24 9.19 2.91
N ASN A 8 -4.88 8.12 2.43
CA ASN A 8 -6.23 8.19 1.88
C ASN A 8 -7.26 8.71 2.89
N ILE A 9 -7.15 8.30 4.16
CA ILE A 9 -8.01 8.82 5.23
C ILE A 9 -7.79 10.32 5.42
N LEU A 10 -6.54 10.80 5.42
CA LEU A 10 -6.24 12.22 5.53
C LEU A 10 -6.77 13.03 4.33
N GLU A 11 -6.73 12.49 3.12
CA GLU A 11 -7.34 13.10 1.93
C GLU A 11 -8.87 13.17 2.03
N LEU A 12 -9.51 12.11 2.54
CA LEU A 12 -10.95 12.12 2.81
C LEU A 12 -11.33 13.17 3.85
N ILE A 13 -10.52 13.35 4.90
CA ILE A 13 -10.72 14.41 5.90
C ILE A 13 -10.64 15.80 5.24
N GLN A 14 -9.72 16.04 4.31
CA GLN A 14 -9.68 17.30 3.56
C GLN A 14 -10.96 17.51 2.74
N THR A 15 -11.49 16.46 2.13
CA THR A 15 -12.77 16.52 1.41
C THR A 15 -13.94 16.87 2.35
N LEU A 16 -13.94 16.40 3.59
CA LEU A 16 -14.94 16.77 4.60
C LEU A 16 -14.84 18.25 4.98
N TYR A 17 -13.65 18.87 5.08
CA TYR A 17 -13.51 20.32 5.28
C TYR A 17 -14.09 21.12 4.11
N GLU A 18 -13.91 20.66 2.89
CA GLU A 18 -14.54 21.28 1.70
C GLU A 18 -16.06 21.15 1.75
N ALA A 19 -16.57 19.98 2.15
CA ALA A 19 -18.02 19.77 2.33
C ALA A 19 -18.62 20.72 3.37
N HIS A 20 -17.94 20.98 4.50
CA HIS A 20 -18.40 21.96 5.49
C HIS A 20 -18.45 23.39 4.92
N SER A 21 -17.50 23.74 4.04
CA SER A 21 -17.51 25.05 3.37
C SER A 21 -18.65 25.18 2.37
N ASN A 22 -18.97 24.10 1.66
CA ASN A 22 -20.12 24.03 0.75
C ASN A 22 -21.43 24.07 1.53
N ALA A 23 -21.54 23.38 2.66
CA ALA A 23 -22.72 23.46 3.54
C ALA A 23 -22.97 24.89 4.00
N GLU A 24 -21.94 25.65 4.38
CA GLU A 24 -22.07 27.07 4.75
C GLU A 24 -22.60 27.95 3.58
N ALA A 25 -22.17 27.65 2.35
CA ALA A 25 -22.67 28.36 1.17
C ALA A 25 -24.15 28.05 0.90
N LEU A 26 -24.56 26.79 0.96
CA LEU A 26 -25.93 26.34 0.77
C LEU A 26 -26.87 26.90 1.86
N ILE A 27 -26.40 27.03 3.10
CA ILE A 27 -27.16 27.69 4.17
C ILE A 27 -27.47 29.14 3.82
N LYS A 28 -26.52 29.91 3.27
CA LYS A 28 -26.71 31.29 2.82
C LYS A 28 -27.74 31.39 1.69
N GLU A 29 -27.80 30.35 0.84
CA GLU A 29 -28.80 30.22 -0.24
C GLU A 29 -30.15 29.71 0.24
N LYS A 30 -30.28 29.32 1.52
CA LYS A 30 -31.47 28.74 2.15
C LYS A 30 -31.90 27.39 1.57
N ASP A 31 -30.96 26.64 1.00
CA ASP A 31 -31.19 25.29 0.48
C ASP A 31 -30.91 24.22 1.56
N ASN A 32 -31.81 24.18 2.54
CA ASN A 32 -31.70 23.27 3.68
C ASN A 32 -31.71 21.77 3.25
N GLN A 33 -32.41 21.45 2.15
CA GLN A 33 -32.49 20.08 1.68
C GLN A 33 -31.12 19.60 1.21
N SER A 34 -30.42 20.39 0.39
CA SER A 34 -29.07 20.05 -0.07
C SER A 34 -28.06 20.05 1.06
N VAL A 35 -28.21 20.94 2.07
CA VAL A 35 -27.35 20.89 3.27
C VAL A 35 -27.51 19.57 4.01
N CYS A 36 -28.74 19.13 4.29
CA CYS A 36 -28.99 17.89 5.01
C CYS A 36 -28.45 16.67 4.24
N ALA A 37 -28.61 16.62 2.91
CA ALA A 37 -28.04 15.57 2.08
C ALA A 37 -26.51 15.56 2.14
N LEU A 38 -25.85 16.72 2.07
CA LEU A 38 -24.40 16.84 2.18
C LEU A 38 -23.88 16.40 3.56
N LEU A 39 -24.60 16.68 4.65
CA LEU A 39 -24.24 16.22 5.99
C LEU A 39 -24.40 14.69 6.14
N GLU A 40 -25.38 14.09 5.46
CA GLU A 40 -25.54 12.64 5.39
C GLU A 40 -24.36 11.99 4.62
N ASP A 41 -23.92 12.59 3.51
CA ASP A 41 -22.73 12.13 2.79
C ASP A 41 -21.46 12.23 3.65
N CYS A 42 -21.31 13.32 4.44
CA CYS A 42 -20.22 13.44 5.41
C CYS A 42 -20.28 12.34 6.49
N GLN A 43 -21.47 11.98 6.96
CA GLN A 43 -21.64 10.92 7.94
C GLN A 43 -21.26 9.55 7.36
N ASN A 44 -21.67 9.26 6.13
CA ASN A 44 -21.29 8.03 5.44
C ASN A 44 -19.77 7.92 5.24
N ALA A 45 -19.11 9.03 4.87
CA ALA A 45 -17.66 9.08 4.75
C ALA A 45 -16.96 8.85 6.11
N ALA A 46 -17.46 9.46 7.19
CA ALA A 46 -16.94 9.27 8.54
C ALA A 46 -17.06 7.82 9.02
N ILE A 47 -18.18 7.16 8.74
CA ILE A 47 -18.39 5.73 9.04
C ILE A 47 -17.36 4.89 8.29
N HIS A 48 -17.16 5.14 7.00
CA HIS A 48 -16.19 4.40 6.20
C HIS A 48 -14.73 4.58 6.70
N ILE A 49 -14.37 5.79 7.13
CA ILE A 49 -13.08 6.04 7.80
C ILE A 49 -12.99 5.24 9.11
N GLY A 50 -14.06 5.22 9.91
CA GLY A 50 -14.13 4.47 11.16
C GLY A 50 -13.91 2.99 10.96
N GLU A 51 -14.63 2.36 10.02
CA GLU A 51 -14.48 0.95 9.66
C GLU A 51 -13.04 0.60 9.23
N SER A 52 -12.40 1.47 8.45
CA SER A 52 -11.01 1.29 8.02
C SER A 52 -10.03 1.33 9.19
N ILE A 53 -10.26 2.21 10.16
CA ILE A 53 -9.45 2.33 11.38
C ILE A 53 -9.70 1.13 12.31
N GLU A 54 -10.95 0.73 12.52
CA GLU A 54 -11.30 -0.44 13.33
C GLU A 54 -10.66 -1.73 12.80
N GLN A 55 -10.67 -1.90 11.49
CA GLN A 55 -10.06 -3.07 10.84
C GLN A 55 -8.55 -3.16 11.07
N SER A 56 -7.85 -2.02 11.18
CA SER A 56 -6.39 -1.99 11.30
C SER A 56 -5.90 -1.83 12.74
N GLU A 57 -6.59 -1.04 13.57
CA GLU A 57 -6.16 -0.66 14.93
C GLU A 57 -7.07 -1.24 16.02
N GLY A 58 -8.25 -1.76 15.65
CA GLY A 58 -9.24 -2.35 16.56
C GLY A 58 -10.37 -1.39 16.97
N GLU A 59 -11.51 -1.98 17.37
CA GLU A 59 -12.76 -1.28 17.68
C GLU A 59 -12.67 -0.23 18.80
N ASN A 60 -11.72 -0.36 19.71
CA ASN A 60 -11.57 0.56 20.86
C ASN A 60 -10.57 1.69 20.61
N PHE A 61 -10.10 1.84 19.38
CA PHE A 61 -9.13 2.88 19.07
C PHE A 61 -9.73 4.28 19.26
N ILE A 62 -8.94 5.21 19.79
CA ILE A 62 -9.47 6.52 20.21
C ILE A 62 -10.07 7.33 19.06
N THR A 63 -9.50 7.26 17.87
CA THR A 63 -9.98 7.96 16.68
C THR A 63 -11.39 7.53 16.29
N VAL A 64 -11.75 6.26 16.51
CA VAL A 64 -13.11 5.74 16.26
C VAL A 64 -14.13 6.48 17.12
N LYS A 65 -13.83 6.70 18.40
CA LYS A 65 -14.71 7.47 19.30
C LYS A 65 -14.88 8.93 18.87
N TYR A 66 -13.82 9.52 18.31
CA TYR A 66 -13.92 10.89 17.78
C TYR A 66 -14.78 10.95 16.53
N LEU A 67 -14.74 9.91 15.67
CA LEU A 67 -15.60 9.76 14.49
C LEU A 67 -17.06 9.52 14.88
N GLU A 68 -17.34 8.70 15.91
CA GLU A 68 -18.68 8.53 16.46
C GLU A 68 -19.26 9.86 16.94
N ALA A 69 -18.49 10.63 17.72
CA ALA A 69 -18.91 11.96 18.17
C ALA A 69 -19.15 12.94 17.02
N TYR A 70 -18.36 12.83 15.95
CA TYR A 70 -18.56 13.63 14.74
C TYR A 70 -19.86 13.24 14.01
N CYS A 71 -20.16 11.94 13.89
CA CYS A 71 -21.42 11.47 13.32
C CYS A 71 -22.64 11.97 14.11
N GLU A 72 -22.58 11.98 15.44
CA GLU A 72 -23.64 12.55 16.29
C GLU A 72 -23.77 14.05 16.09
N LEU A 73 -22.64 14.76 15.95
CA LEU A 73 -22.65 16.21 15.68
C LEU A 73 -23.28 16.54 14.32
N LEU A 74 -22.97 15.76 13.27
CA LEU A 74 -23.58 15.89 11.94
C LEU A 74 -25.09 15.69 11.98
N TYR A 75 -25.55 14.64 12.66
CA TYR A 75 -26.97 14.35 12.84
C TYR A 75 -27.69 15.50 13.58
N THR A 76 -27.14 15.94 14.72
CA THR A 76 -27.70 17.02 15.51
C THR A 76 -27.75 18.33 14.71
N THR A 77 -26.73 18.60 13.91
CA THR A 77 -26.66 19.76 13.01
C THR A 77 -27.76 19.71 11.95
N SER A 78 -28.00 18.55 11.34
CA SER A 78 -29.09 18.36 10.35
C SER A 78 -30.46 18.62 10.98
N VAL A 79 -30.71 18.15 12.20
CA VAL A 79 -31.94 18.43 12.97
C VAL A 79 -32.08 19.93 13.27
N ASN A 80 -31.01 20.58 13.69
CA ASN A 80 -30.99 22.02 13.98
C ASN A 80 -31.32 22.85 12.73
N ILE A 81 -30.73 22.53 11.57
CA ILE A 81 -31.01 23.18 10.30
C ILE A 81 -32.50 23.05 9.92
N SER A 82 -33.06 21.86 10.10
CA SER A 82 -34.48 21.58 9.87
C SER A 82 -35.39 22.43 10.77
N ASN A 83 -34.90 22.81 11.96
CA ASN A 83 -35.60 23.69 12.91
C ASN A 83 -35.24 25.17 12.73
N GLY A 84 -34.46 25.55 11.71
CA GLY A 84 -34.05 26.93 11.42
C GLY A 84 -32.94 27.47 12.32
N ILE A 85 -32.16 26.64 12.95
CA ILE A 85 -31.02 26.98 13.83
C ILE A 85 -29.73 26.81 13.05
N TYR A 86 -28.94 27.89 12.88
CA TYR A 86 -27.75 27.92 12.01
C TYR A 86 -26.46 28.41 12.73
N GLU A 87 -26.41 28.31 14.05
CA GLU A 87 -25.31 28.88 14.82
C GLU A 87 -24.01 28.05 14.70
N LYS A 88 -22.91 28.70 14.24
CA LYS A 88 -21.53 28.19 14.24
C LYS A 88 -21.37 26.78 13.68
N ILE A 89 -22.17 26.41 12.68
CA ILE A 89 -22.18 25.04 12.13
C ILE A 89 -20.81 24.67 11.63
N LYS A 90 -20.23 25.47 10.73
CA LYS A 90 -18.91 25.16 10.13
C LYS A 90 -17.79 25.11 11.17
N GLU A 91 -17.78 26.05 12.10
CA GLU A 91 -16.77 26.14 13.16
C GLU A 91 -16.81 24.90 14.06
N ASN A 92 -18.02 24.46 14.45
CA ASN A 92 -18.19 23.29 15.30
C ASN A 92 -17.79 21.99 14.59
N LEU A 93 -18.23 21.82 13.34
CA LEU A 93 -17.87 20.66 12.52
C LEU A 93 -16.36 20.60 12.25
N ASN A 94 -15.75 21.75 11.90
CA ASN A 94 -14.32 21.82 11.67
C ASN A 94 -13.50 21.55 12.95
N ALA A 95 -13.97 22.02 14.10
CA ALA A 95 -13.27 21.77 15.37
C ALA A 95 -13.22 20.26 15.70
N GLN A 96 -14.34 19.56 15.50
CA GLN A 96 -14.40 18.11 15.72
C GLN A 96 -13.55 17.37 14.67
N LEU A 97 -13.59 17.78 13.41
CA LEU A 97 -12.81 17.17 12.34
C LEU A 97 -11.29 17.37 12.56
N HIS A 98 -10.88 18.50 13.15
CA HIS A 98 -9.48 18.75 13.50
C HIS A 98 -8.97 17.78 14.57
N VAL A 99 -9.79 17.46 15.57
CA VAL A 99 -9.43 16.44 16.59
C VAL A 99 -9.26 15.07 15.93
N ILE A 100 -10.07 14.72 14.94
CA ILE A 100 -9.96 13.48 14.19
C ILE A 100 -8.67 13.48 13.36
N GLU A 101 -8.39 14.56 12.63
CA GLU A 101 -7.18 14.71 11.81
C GLU A 101 -5.91 14.57 12.65
N ASP A 102 -5.84 15.28 13.78
CA ASP A 102 -4.70 15.20 14.69
C ASP A 102 -4.52 13.76 15.23
N SER A 103 -5.60 13.10 15.63
CA SER A 103 -5.54 11.72 16.11
C SER A 103 -5.10 10.75 15.00
N VAL A 104 -5.56 10.92 13.75
CA VAL A 104 -5.07 10.11 12.62
C VAL A 104 -3.58 10.33 12.38
N ARG A 105 -3.08 11.56 12.49
CA ARG A 105 -1.66 11.89 12.28
C ARG A 105 -0.77 11.33 13.37
N ASP A 106 -1.16 11.52 14.63
CA ASP A 106 -0.29 11.36 15.80
C ASP A 106 -0.47 10.00 16.48
N ASP A 107 -1.72 9.47 16.56
CA ASP A 107 -2.01 8.23 17.29
C ASP A 107 -1.91 6.98 16.39
N ILE A 108 -2.15 7.12 15.08
CA ILE A 108 -2.05 5.99 14.14
C ILE A 108 -0.64 5.89 13.58
N LYS A 109 0.07 4.81 13.93
CA LYS A 109 1.38 4.52 13.35
C LYS A 109 1.23 3.94 11.94
N GLY A 110 1.75 4.65 10.94
CA GLY A 110 1.80 4.16 9.56
C GLY A 110 2.91 3.13 9.38
N LYS A 111 2.67 2.09 8.55
CA LYS A 111 3.66 1.09 8.17
C LYS A 111 3.81 1.00 6.65
N TRP A 112 5.05 0.79 6.20
CA TRP A 112 5.36 0.52 4.80
C TRP A 112 5.24 -0.96 4.51
N GLU A 113 4.54 -1.32 3.45
CA GLU A 113 4.44 -2.70 3.00
C GLU A 113 5.51 -3.01 1.96
N ILE A 114 6.39 -3.97 2.26
CA ILE A 114 7.51 -4.37 1.42
C ILE A 114 7.38 -5.85 1.04
N VAL A 115 7.50 -6.14 -0.26
CA VAL A 115 7.39 -7.50 -0.80
C VAL A 115 8.70 -7.94 -1.43
N PHE A 116 9.16 -9.14 -1.07
CA PHE A 116 10.33 -9.80 -1.63
C PHE A 116 9.88 -10.96 -2.52
N LEU A 117 10.31 -10.98 -3.79
CA LEU A 117 9.91 -11.97 -4.79
C LEU A 117 11.10 -12.87 -5.21
N PRO A 118 11.59 -13.76 -4.34
CA PRO A 118 12.57 -14.76 -4.74
C PRO A 118 11.92 -15.84 -5.60
N TYR A 119 12.64 -16.36 -6.62
CA TYR A 119 12.14 -17.50 -7.41
C TYR A 119 12.91 -18.80 -7.13
N LYS A 120 14.18 -18.70 -6.68
CA LYS A 120 15.00 -19.85 -6.26
C LYS A 120 15.55 -19.64 -4.86
N VAL A 121 15.39 -20.66 -4.01
CA VAL A 121 15.93 -20.61 -2.64
C VAL A 121 17.45 -20.47 -2.62
N SER A 122 18.16 -21.06 -3.59
CA SER A 122 19.62 -20.94 -3.73
C SER A 122 20.13 -19.52 -4.00
N MET A 123 19.23 -18.57 -4.29
CA MET A 123 19.53 -17.15 -4.54
C MET A 123 18.96 -16.25 -3.44
N TRP A 124 18.35 -16.83 -2.41
CA TRP A 124 17.69 -16.10 -1.32
C TRP A 124 18.63 -15.18 -0.55
N ASP A 125 19.89 -15.58 -0.37
CA ASP A 125 20.92 -14.81 0.33
C ASP A 125 21.12 -13.39 -0.23
N SER A 126 20.75 -13.15 -1.49
CA SER A 126 20.79 -11.82 -2.10
C SER A 126 19.76 -10.85 -1.48
N LEU A 127 18.64 -11.36 -0.99
CA LEU A 127 17.53 -10.58 -0.41
C LEU A 127 17.47 -10.70 1.12
N GLU A 128 17.97 -11.78 1.69
CA GLU A 128 17.81 -12.17 3.10
C GLU A 128 18.20 -11.07 4.08
N SER A 129 19.36 -10.45 3.89
CA SER A 129 19.86 -9.45 4.83
C SER A 129 18.99 -8.18 4.89
N ILE A 130 18.42 -7.78 3.76
CA ILE A 130 17.53 -6.62 3.67
C ILE A 130 16.17 -6.99 4.24
N TRP A 131 15.64 -8.17 3.86
CA TRP A 131 14.41 -8.69 4.44
C TRP A 131 14.49 -8.76 5.96
N LYS A 132 15.55 -9.36 6.51
CA LYS A 132 15.72 -9.51 7.96
C LYS A 132 15.73 -8.16 8.67
N ARG A 133 16.44 -7.17 8.11
CA ARG A 133 16.48 -5.82 8.70
C ARG A 133 15.10 -5.14 8.68
N ALA A 134 14.35 -5.29 7.59
CA ALA A 134 13.01 -4.76 7.48
C ALA A 134 12.00 -5.53 8.35
N PHE A 135 12.14 -6.87 8.46
CA PHE A 135 11.28 -7.71 9.28
C PHE A 135 11.41 -7.43 10.78
N GLU A 136 12.61 -7.02 11.23
CA GLU A 136 12.90 -6.64 12.62
C GLU A 136 12.51 -5.18 12.95
N ASP A 137 12.01 -4.42 11.99
CA ASP A 137 11.68 -3.00 12.12
C ASP A 137 10.17 -2.79 12.11
N ASP A 138 9.64 -2.21 13.19
CA ASP A 138 8.20 -2.00 13.39
C ASP A 138 7.55 -1.06 12.37
N ASP A 139 8.34 -0.32 11.58
CA ASP A 139 7.85 0.58 10.55
C ASP A 139 7.50 -0.14 9.24
N PHE A 140 7.79 -1.46 9.16
CA PHE A 140 7.55 -2.25 7.96
C PHE A 140 6.66 -3.47 8.21
N ASP A 141 5.76 -3.73 7.27
CA ASP A 141 5.11 -5.03 7.08
C ASP A 141 5.77 -5.72 5.89
N THR A 142 6.47 -6.82 6.14
CA THR A 142 7.27 -7.51 5.13
C THR A 142 6.63 -8.82 4.70
N TYR A 143 6.63 -9.08 3.40
CA TYR A 143 6.15 -10.32 2.80
C TYR A 143 7.23 -10.96 1.95
N VAL A 144 7.51 -12.25 2.20
CA VAL A 144 8.34 -13.07 1.31
C VAL A 144 7.40 -13.94 0.49
N VAL A 145 7.32 -13.66 -0.79
CA VAL A 145 6.40 -14.29 -1.75
C VAL A 145 7.24 -15.00 -2.82
N PRO A 146 7.66 -16.25 -2.60
CA PRO A 146 8.37 -17.01 -3.64
C PRO A 146 7.49 -17.15 -4.87
N ILE A 147 8.07 -16.84 -6.04
CA ILE A 147 7.35 -16.89 -7.31
C ILE A 147 7.73 -18.12 -8.13
N PRO A 148 6.77 -18.71 -8.86
CA PRO A 148 7.06 -19.87 -9.72
C PRO A 148 7.89 -19.49 -10.94
N TYR A 149 8.60 -20.49 -11.45
CA TYR A 149 9.38 -20.37 -12.68
C TYR A 149 9.30 -21.65 -13.53
N TYR A 150 9.71 -21.51 -14.76
CA TYR A 150 9.75 -22.59 -15.75
C TYR A 150 11.17 -22.74 -16.31
N ASP A 151 11.55 -23.95 -16.64
CA ASP A 151 12.69 -24.18 -17.52
C ASP A 151 12.38 -23.62 -18.94
N ARG A 152 13.43 -23.28 -19.69
CA ARG A 152 13.30 -22.86 -21.06
C ARG A 152 13.72 -23.98 -21.99
N ASN A 153 12.82 -24.36 -22.89
CA ASN A 153 13.12 -25.26 -24.00
C ASN A 153 14.02 -24.56 -25.04
N PRO A 154 14.76 -25.30 -25.88
CA PRO A 154 15.60 -24.73 -26.94
C PRO A 154 14.83 -23.82 -27.93
N ASP A 155 13.54 -24.08 -28.14
CA ASP A 155 12.64 -23.27 -28.97
C ASP A 155 12.06 -22.05 -28.23
N ARG A 156 12.52 -21.79 -27.00
CA ARG A 156 12.08 -20.70 -26.09
C ARG A 156 10.67 -20.86 -25.52
N THR A 157 10.02 -21.99 -25.69
CA THR A 157 8.76 -22.29 -24.97
C THR A 157 9.02 -22.57 -23.49
N PHE A 158 7.97 -22.53 -22.67
CA PHE A 158 8.05 -22.91 -21.26
C PHE A 158 8.14 -24.45 -21.15
N GLY A 159 9.10 -24.91 -20.36
CA GLY A 159 9.33 -26.32 -20.04
C GLY A 159 8.71 -26.69 -18.69
N GLU A 160 9.47 -27.40 -17.85
CA GLU A 160 9.01 -27.86 -16.55
C GLU A 160 8.71 -26.70 -15.60
N TYR A 161 7.60 -26.81 -14.86
CA TYR A 161 7.17 -25.87 -13.82
C TYR A 161 7.87 -26.17 -12.50
N HIS A 162 8.33 -25.15 -11.82
CA HIS A 162 8.98 -25.22 -10.52
C HIS A 162 8.40 -24.20 -9.54
N TYR A 163 8.26 -24.61 -8.27
CA TYR A 163 7.91 -23.72 -7.16
C TYR A 163 8.67 -24.14 -5.90
N GLU A 164 9.53 -23.28 -5.37
CA GLU A 164 10.45 -23.59 -4.28
C GLU A 164 10.02 -23.05 -2.91
N GLY A 165 8.80 -22.50 -2.75
CA GLY A 165 8.34 -21.88 -1.51
C GLY A 165 8.47 -22.75 -0.24
N LYS A 166 8.38 -24.09 -0.38
CA LYS A 166 8.54 -25.05 0.73
C LYS A 166 9.99 -25.31 1.13
N LEU A 167 10.96 -24.85 0.34
CA LEU A 167 12.38 -25.10 0.56
C LEU A 167 13.06 -23.96 1.34
N PHE A 168 12.35 -22.87 1.59
CA PHE A 168 12.87 -21.74 2.36
C PHE A 168 13.12 -22.11 3.83
N PRO A 169 14.06 -21.42 4.52
CA PRO A 169 14.30 -21.63 5.95
C PRO A 169 13.01 -21.47 6.77
N ALA A 170 12.88 -22.26 7.84
CA ALA A 170 11.65 -22.29 8.66
C ALA A 170 11.37 -20.99 9.42
N ASP A 171 12.38 -20.16 9.60
CA ASP A 171 12.30 -18.83 10.23
C ASP A 171 11.90 -17.71 9.26
N VAL A 172 11.78 -18.00 7.96
CA VAL A 172 11.29 -17.07 6.95
C VAL A 172 9.78 -17.29 6.74
N PRO A 173 8.91 -16.39 7.17
CA PRO A 173 7.47 -16.51 6.96
C PRO A 173 7.16 -16.35 5.46
N ILE A 174 6.69 -17.43 4.84
CA ILE A 174 6.38 -17.49 3.41
C ILE A 174 4.89 -17.26 3.19
N THR A 175 4.57 -16.33 2.31
CA THR A 175 3.23 -16.16 1.74
C THR A 175 3.21 -16.82 0.36
N HIS A 176 2.21 -17.69 0.09
CA HIS A 176 2.06 -18.28 -1.22
C HIS A 176 1.69 -17.21 -2.26
N TYR A 177 2.25 -17.29 -3.45
CA TYR A 177 2.06 -16.26 -4.48
C TYR A 177 0.61 -16.11 -4.95
N GLU A 178 -0.26 -17.12 -4.74
CA GLU A 178 -1.70 -17.05 -5.03
C GLU A 178 -2.49 -16.35 -3.91
N ASP A 179 -1.92 -16.31 -2.69
CA ASP A 179 -2.55 -15.69 -1.52
C ASP A 179 -2.17 -14.20 -1.38
N TYR A 180 -1.28 -13.68 -2.26
CA TYR A 180 -0.88 -12.29 -2.27
C TYR A 180 -1.46 -11.56 -3.50
N ASN A 181 -2.47 -10.73 -3.29
CA ASN A 181 -3.12 -9.97 -4.36
C ASN A 181 -2.42 -8.60 -4.54
N PHE A 182 -1.53 -8.50 -5.53
CA PHE A 182 -0.78 -7.27 -5.83
C PHE A 182 -1.69 -6.10 -6.21
N ALA A 183 -2.75 -6.34 -6.98
CA ALA A 183 -3.64 -5.29 -7.46
C ALA A 183 -4.48 -4.66 -6.34
N GLU A 184 -4.83 -5.44 -5.33
CA GLU A 184 -5.55 -4.97 -4.15
C GLU A 184 -4.62 -4.33 -3.14
N ARG A 185 -3.45 -4.95 -2.93
CA ARG A 185 -2.54 -4.52 -1.87
C ARG A 185 -1.68 -3.32 -2.27
N MET A 186 -1.27 -3.19 -3.53
CA MET A 186 -0.43 -2.08 -4.01
C MET A 186 0.74 -1.80 -3.04
N PRO A 187 1.70 -2.76 -2.86
CA PRO A 187 2.78 -2.60 -1.89
C PRO A 187 3.65 -1.37 -2.19
N ASP A 188 4.20 -0.76 -1.13
CA ASP A 188 5.04 0.44 -1.25
C ASP A 188 6.36 0.15 -1.98
N ALA A 189 6.93 -1.06 -1.77
CA ALA A 189 8.10 -1.50 -2.51
C ALA A 189 8.04 -3.00 -2.86
N ILE A 190 8.54 -3.34 -4.04
CA ILE A 190 8.74 -4.73 -4.48
C ILE A 190 10.23 -4.96 -4.77
N PHE A 191 10.81 -5.98 -4.15
CA PHE A 191 12.18 -6.40 -4.37
C PHE A 191 12.23 -7.65 -5.24
N ILE A 192 12.95 -7.57 -6.34
CA ILE A 192 13.19 -8.69 -7.27
C ILE A 192 14.68 -8.99 -7.40
N HIS A 193 15.02 -10.23 -7.71
CA HIS A 193 16.39 -10.63 -8.02
C HIS A 193 16.54 -11.24 -9.44
N ASN A 194 15.46 -11.38 -10.19
CA ASN A 194 15.48 -11.84 -11.58
C ASN A 194 15.55 -10.65 -12.56
N PRO A 195 16.67 -10.51 -13.32
CA PRO A 195 16.83 -9.36 -14.22
C PRO A 195 16.37 -9.60 -15.65
N TYR A 196 16.01 -10.83 -16.01
CA TYR A 196 15.97 -11.22 -17.42
C TYR A 196 14.57 -11.27 -18.03
N ASP A 197 13.51 -11.44 -17.23
CA ASP A 197 12.14 -11.59 -17.73
C ASP A 197 12.06 -12.57 -18.94
N LEU A 198 11.64 -12.08 -20.10
CA LEU A 198 11.60 -12.86 -21.35
C LEU A 198 12.98 -13.21 -21.92
N GLY A 199 14.03 -12.49 -21.52
CA GLY A 199 15.38 -12.63 -22.09
C GLY A 199 16.18 -13.83 -21.59
N ASN A 200 15.76 -14.49 -20.51
CA ASN A 200 16.48 -15.63 -19.96
C ASN A 200 16.32 -16.87 -20.86
N LEU A 201 17.44 -17.51 -21.20
CA LEU A 201 17.48 -18.70 -22.06
C LEU A 201 17.41 -20.02 -21.30
N VAL A 202 17.57 -20.00 -19.98
CA VAL A 202 17.64 -21.19 -19.12
C VAL A 202 16.36 -21.37 -18.32
N THR A 203 15.88 -20.30 -17.68
CA THR A 203 14.66 -20.31 -16.88
C THR A 203 13.88 -19.01 -17.12
N SER A 204 12.60 -19.01 -16.82
CA SER A 204 11.77 -17.79 -16.81
C SER A 204 10.82 -17.84 -15.62
N VAL A 205 10.73 -16.78 -14.86
CA VAL A 205 9.64 -16.63 -13.90
C VAL A 205 8.30 -16.58 -14.65
N GLU A 206 7.21 -16.88 -13.96
CA GLU A 206 5.88 -16.79 -14.56
C GLU A 206 5.61 -15.36 -15.05
N PRO A 207 5.05 -15.15 -16.25
CA PRO A 207 4.95 -13.83 -16.90
C PRO A 207 4.24 -12.76 -16.07
N LYS A 208 3.29 -13.13 -15.21
CA LYS A 208 2.62 -12.16 -14.31
C LYS A 208 3.57 -11.50 -13.31
N PHE A 209 4.79 -12.05 -13.12
CA PHE A 209 5.84 -11.51 -12.25
C PHE A 209 6.99 -10.86 -13.05
N TYR A 210 6.81 -10.57 -14.32
CA TYR A 210 7.78 -9.77 -15.07
C TYR A 210 7.81 -8.33 -14.56
N SER A 211 8.96 -7.70 -14.64
CA SER A 211 9.21 -6.37 -14.11
C SER A 211 8.24 -5.31 -14.61
N ASN A 212 7.89 -5.34 -15.90
CA ASN A 212 6.92 -4.42 -16.51
C ASN A 212 5.49 -4.62 -15.99
N ILE A 213 5.14 -5.81 -15.52
CA ILE A 213 3.84 -6.10 -14.89
C ILE A 213 3.87 -5.66 -13.42
N LEU A 214 4.93 -6.03 -12.68
CA LEU A 214 5.08 -5.68 -11.27
C LEU A 214 5.11 -4.16 -11.05
N LYS A 215 5.70 -3.42 -12.00
CA LYS A 215 5.75 -1.95 -11.96
C LYS A 215 4.38 -1.27 -11.90
N ASN A 216 3.31 -1.94 -12.33
CA ASN A 216 1.95 -1.41 -12.23
C ASN A 216 1.38 -1.49 -10.81
N TYR A 217 2.02 -2.22 -9.90
CA TYR A 217 1.52 -2.49 -8.55
C TYR A 217 2.34 -1.82 -7.44
N THR A 218 3.41 -1.08 -7.80
CA THR A 218 4.25 -0.39 -6.82
C THR A 218 4.85 0.88 -7.38
N ASN A 219 5.07 1.85 -6.52
CA ASN A 219 5.84 3.05 -6.87
C ASN A 219 7.35 2.79 -6.85
N LEU A 220 7.82 1.75 -6.14
CA LEU A 220 9.23 1.46 -5.97
C LEU A 220 9.54 -0.01 -6.28
N LEU A 221 9.94 -0.29 -7.51
CA LEU A 221 10.44 -1.60 -7.94
C LEU A 221 11.96 -1.63 -7.83
N ILE A 222 12.51 -2.53 -7.02
CA ILE A 222 13.94 -2.60 -6.69
C ILE A 222 14.53 -3.92 -7.17
N TYR A 223 15.64 -3.84 -7.89
CA TYR A 223 16.40 -5.01 -8.30
C TYR A 223 17.64 -5.20 -7.44
N ILE A 224 17.84 -6.42 -6.92
CA ILE A 224 19.03 -6.84 -6.18
C ILE A 224 19.62 -8.06 -6.87
N PRO A 225 20.79 -7.94 -7.52
CA PRO A 225 21.45 -9.07 -8.18
C PRO A 225 21.78 -10.20 -7.20
N TYR A 226 21.53 -11.44 -7.62
CA TYR A 226 21.98 -12.63 -6.89
C TYR A 226 23.44 -13.00 -7.15
N PHE A 227 24.18 -12.13 -7.86
CA PHE A 227 25.60 -12.32 -8.18
C PHE A 227 26.40 -11.04 -7.90
N LEU A 228 27.72 -11.21 -7.73
CA LEU A 228 28.64 -10.08 -7.58
C LEU A 228 28.95 -9.48 -8.94
N PHE A 229 28.76 -8.16 -9.09
CA PHE A 229 29.17 -7.45 -10.29
C PHE A 229 30.70 -7.48 -10.45
N PRO A 230 31.22 -7.83 -11.64
CA PRO A 230 32.63 -7.67 -11.93
C PRO A 230 33.04 -6.18 -11.92
N LYS A 231 34.32 -5.88 -11.68
CA LYS A 231 34.83 -4.50 -11.70
C LYS A 231 34.59 -3.78 -13.02
N GLU A 232 34.62 -4.52 -14.13
CA GLU A 232 34.24 -4.03 -15.45
C GLU A 232 32.87 -4.62 -15.79
N PRO A 233 31.80 -3.82 -15.78
CA PRO A 233 30.45 -4.31 -16.04
C PRO A 233 30.38 -4.82 -17.49
N GLN A 234 29.94 -6.06 -17.62
CA GLN A 234 29.67 -6.65 -18.93
C GLN A 234 28.28 -6.23 -19.40
N THR A 235 28.16 -5.83 -20.64
CA THR A 235 26.94 -5.25 -21.21
C THR A 235 25.71 -6.15 -20.99
N HIS A 236 25.84 -7.47 -21.11
CA HIS A 236 24.72 -8.41 -20.91
C HIS A 236 24.23 -8.52 -19.46
N LEU A 237 24.95 -7.98 -18.47
CA LEU A 237 24.53 -7.93 -17.07
C LEU A 237 23.79 -6.64 -16.72
N ILE A 238 23.95 -5.60 -17.53
CA ILE A 238 23.36 -4.27 -17.31
C ILE A 238 22.31 -3.90 -18.36
N ASP A 239 22.27 -4.59 -19.49
CA ASP A 239 21.28 -4.41 -20.55
C ASP A 239 20.26 -5.56 -20.50
N THR A 240 19.39 -5.52 -19.51
CA THR A 240 18.38 -6.55 -19.28
C THR A 240 16.99 -5.95 -19.15
N PHE A 241 15.97 -6.71 -19.52
CA PHE A 241 14.57 -6.22 -19.57
C PHE A 241 14.08 -5.67 -18.23
N ALA A 242 14.48 -6.27 -17.11
CA ALA A 242 14.05 -5.78 -15.81
C ALA A 242 14.62 -4.40 -15.48
N LEU A 243 15.85 -4.10 -15.92
CA LEU A 243 16.51 -2.82 -15.63
C LEU A 243 15.83 -1.62 -16.30
N GLU A 244 15.05 -1.84 -17.35
CA GLU A 244 14.24 -0.78 -17.98
C GLU A 244 13.04 -0.37 -17.13
N ASN A 245 12.60 -1.23 -16.20
CA ASN A 245 11.37 -1.05 -15.43
C ASN A 245 11.63 -0.76 -13.94
N VAL A 246 12.84 -1.02 -13.42
CA VAL A 246 13.15 -0.80 -11.99
C VAL A 246 13.51 0.64 -11.70
N ASP A 247 13.16 1.10 -10.51
CA ASP A 247 13.47 2.46 -10.03
C ASP A 247 14.85 2.53 -9.38
N SER A 248 15.30 1.40 -8.82
CA SER A 248 16.58 1.34 -8.09
C SER A 248 17.25 -0.01 -8.23
N ILE A 249 18.59 0.01 -8.19
CA ILE A 249 19.43 -1.18 -8.24
C ILE A 249 20.42 -1.13 -7.09
N PHE A 250 20.43 -2.18 -6.26
CA PHE A 250 21.45 -2.35 -5.23
C PHE A 250 22.49 -3.37 -5.69
N VAL A 251 23.71 -2.93 -5.92
CA VAL A 251 24.79 -3.79 -6.40
C VAL A 251 25.87 -4.03 -5.34
N GLN A 252 26.29 -5.28 -5.19
CA GLN A 252 27.50 -5.63 -4.45
C GLN A 252 28.68 -5.67 -5.41
N MET A 253 29.71 -4.88 -5.13
CA MET A 253 30.95 -4.88 -5.91
C MET A 253 32.07 -5.54 -5.12
N LYS A 254 32.85 -6.39 -5.79
CA LYS A 254 34.08 -6.92 -5.20
C LYS A 254 35.09 -5.77 -5.04
N LYS A 255 35.53 -5.52 -3.81
CA LYS A 255 36.60 -4.54 -3.49
C LYS A 255 37.94 -4.93 -4.11
#